data_26b723d665d31668450b697b825a8c12
#
_entry.id   26b723d665d31668450b697b825a8c12
#
_cell.length_a   1.000
_cell.length_b   1.000
_cell.length_c   1.000
_cell.angle_alpha   90.00
_cell.angle_beta   90.00
_cell.angle_gamma   90.00
#
_symmetry.space_group_name_H-M   'P 1'
#
loop_
_entity.id
_entity.type
_entity.pdbx_description
1 polymer ?
#
loop_
_entity_poly.entity_id
_entity_poly.type
_entity_poly.pdbx_seq_one_letter_code
_entity_poly.pdbx_strand_id
1 'polypeptide(L)'
;IIPDKHKEHLKQEFENSLIDEVRLSVFTQETECMFCREARELVQEVAAISNKLKVDVYDFVKDANKAEEYGIDKVPAIIVSGKKPYGIRFYGVPAGYEFKPFTDDIINASRGTTTLSEATKERLKAIDKPVHIQVFVTPTCPYCPSATGLAHQFAVESDFVKSDMVEVTEFPH
;
A
#
# COMPACT_ATOMS: atom_id res chain seq x y z
N ILE A 1 -17.54 -1.34 -4.53
CA ILE A 1 -16.87 -2.14 -3.48
C ILE A 1 -16.93 -1.40 -2.14
N ILE A 2 -16.64 -0.10 -2.13
CA ILE A 2 -16.65 0.72 -0.92
C ILE A 2 -18.06 1.31 -0.71
N PRO A 3 -18.69 1.09 0.47
CA PRO A 3 -20.00 1.70 0.78
C PRO A 3 -19.94 3.24 0.75
N ASP A 4 -21.02 3.87 0.29
CA ASP A 4 -21.10 5.33 0.12
C ASP A 4 -20.77 6.10 1.40
N LYS A 5 -21.22 5.62 2.54
CA LYS A 5 -20.93 6.22 3.86
C LYS A 5 -19.42 6.24 4.15
N HIS A 6 -18.73 5.16 3.80
CA HIS A 6 -17.28 5.07 3.98
C HIS A 6 -16.54 5.97 2.98
N LYS A 7 -17.05 6.07 1.74
CA LYS A 7 -16.49 6.99 0.75
C LYS A 7 -16.55 8.43 1.20
N GLU A 8 -17.68 8.84 1.77
CA GLU A 8 -17.88 10.21 2.26
C GLU A 8 -16.94 10.53 3.43
N HIS A 9 -16.81 9.61 4.37
CA HIS A 9 -15.87 9.74 5.49
C HIS A 9 -14.43 9.84 4.99
N LEU A 10 -14.04 8.97 4.08
CA LEU A 10 -12.71 8.94 3.50
C LEU A 10 -12.40 10.21 2.69
N LYS A 11 -13.41 10.73 1.98
CA LYS A 11 -13.30 11.99 1.24
C LYS A 11 -12.93 13.14 2.18
N GLN A 12 -13.64 13.25 3.31
CA GLN A 12 -13.34 14.28 4.31
C GLN A 12 -11.95 14.12 4.89
N GLU A 13 -11.56 12.89 5.21
CA GLU A 13 -10.24 12.59 5.74
C GLU A 13 -9.13 12.96 4.74
N PHE A 14 -9.31 12.64 3.47
CA PHE A 14 -8.35 13.00 2.42
C PHE A 14 -8.28 14.49 2.17
N GLU A 15 -9.43 15.20 2.16
CA GLU A 15 -9.45 16.67 2.03
C GLU A 15 -8.66 17.35 3.14
N ASN A 16 -8.73 16.81 4.36
CA ASN A 16 -8.03 17.37 5.51
C ASN A 16 -6.56 16.97 5.61
N SER A 17 -6.18 15.83 5.07
CA SER A 17 -4.88 15.20 5.36
C SER A 17 -3.92 15.14 4.19
N LEU A 18 -4.39 15.04 2.93
CA LEU A 18 -3.52 14.93 1.77
C LEU A 18 -2.87 16.27 1.45
N ILE A 19 -1.56 16.26 1.24
CA ILE A 19 -0.76 17.44 0.87
C ILE A 19 -0.27 17.29 -0.57
N ASP A 20 0.56 16.30 -0.84
CA ASP A 20 1.17 16.05 -2.14
C ASP A 20 0.46 14.90 -2.87
N GLU A 21 0.68 14.83 -4.16
CA GLU A 21 0.16 13.74 -5.01
C GLU A 21 0.69 12.39 -4.56
N VAL A 22 -0.19 11.40 -4.53
CA VAL A 22 0.14 10.00 -4.27
C VAL A 22 -0.15 9.19 -5.53
N ARG A 23 0.78 8.33 -5.89
CA ARG A 23 0.65 7.41 -7.00
C ARG A 23 0.40 6.00 -6.48
N LEU A 24 -0.69 5.41 -6.96
CA LEU A 24 -1.08 4.04 -6.66
C LEU A 24 -0.81 3.21 -7.92
N SER A 25 0.18 2.32 -7.84
CA SER A 25 0.51 1.43 -8.96
C SER A 25 -0.04 0.05 -8.66
N VAL A 26 -0.93 -0.45 -9.52
CA VAL A 26 -1.53 -1.77 -9.32
C VAL A 26 -1.10 -2.71 -10.45
N PHE A 27 -0.55 -3.85 -10.06
CA PHE A 27 -0.14 -4.91 -10.98
C PHE A 27 -1.18 -6.01 -10.97
N THR A 28 -1.70 -6.33 -12.15
CA THR A 28 -2.73 -7.35 -12.35
C THR A 28 -2.30 -8.32 -13.45
N GLN A 29 -3.12 -9.34 -13.69
CA GLN A 29 -2.92 -10.31 -14.74
C GLN A 29 -4.29 -10.75 -15.28
N GLU A 30 -4.39 -10.97 -16.58
CA GLU A 30 -5.67 -11.34 -17.20
C GLU A 30 -6.09 -12.77 -16.85
N THR A 31 -5.11 -13.66 -16.70
CA THR A 31 -5.35 -15.07 -16.39
C THR A 31 -4.66 -15.46 -15.09
N GLU A 32 -5.15 -16.53 -14.46
CA GLU A 32 -4.56 -17.09 -13.25
C GLU A 32 -4.40 -16.10 -12.08
N CYS A 33 -5.32 -15.14 -11.99
CA CYS A 33 -5.36 -14.19 -10.88
C CYS A 33 -6.79 -13.96 -10.45
N MET A 34 -7.20 -14.65 -9.40
CA MET A 34 -8.57 -14.61 -8.90
C MET A 34 -8.99 -13.25 -8.38
N PHE A 35 -8.08 -12.52 -7.73
CA PHE A 35 -8.38 -11.28 -7.03
C PHE A 35 -7.86 -10.02 -7.71
N CYS A 36 -7.27 -10.13 -8.90
CA CYS A 36 -6.72 -8.96 -9.60
C CYS A 36 -7.78 -7.92 -9.96
N ARG A 37 -8.97 -8.38 -10.34
CA ARG A 37 -10.08 -7.49 -10.63
C ARG A 37 -10.50 -6.69 -9.41
N GLU A 38 -10.66 -7.37 -8.28
CA GLU A 38 -11.05 -6.71 -7.02
C GLU A 38 -10.01 -5.70 -6.57
N ALA A 39 -8.74 -6.05 -6.64
CA ALA A 39 -7.65 -5.14 -6.28
C ALA A 39 -7.67 -3.89 -7.14
N ARG A 40 -7.81 -4.04 -8.46
CA ARG A 40 -7.88 -2.92 -9.39
C ARG A 40 -9.09 -2.03 -9.12
N GLU A 41 -10.27 -2.63 -8.97
CA GLU A 41 -11.50 -1.88 -8.70
C GLU A 41 -11.41 -1.11 -7.39
N LEU A 42 -10.87 -1.72 -6.33
CA LEU A 42 -10.67 -1.05 -5.04
C LEU A 42 -9.76 0.17 -5.16
N VAL A 43 -8.62 0.01 -5.81
CA VAL A 43 -7.65 1.10 -6.00
C VAL A 43 -8.28 2.23 -6.81
N GLN A 44 -9.01 1.91 -7.89
CA GLN A 44 -9.68 2.91 -8.72
C GLN A 44 -10.77 3.65 -7.96
N GLU A 45 -11.56 2.95 -7.13
CA GLU A 45 -12.57 3.59 -6.29
C GLU A 45 -11.95 4.55 -5.27
N VAL A 46 -10.87 4.15 -4.62
CA VAL A 46 -10.15 5.01 -3.67
C VAL A 46 -9.57 6.23 -4.37
N ALA A 47 -8.94 6.04 -5.53
CA ALA A 47 -8.35 7.14 -6.29
C ALA A 47 -9.38 8.15 -6.79
N ALA A 48 -10.60 7.70 -7.08
CA ALA A 48 -11.68 8.59 -7.51
C ALA A 48 -12.15 9.56 -6.40
N ILE A 49 -11.79 9.29 -5.15
CA ILE A 49 -12.20 10.11 -4.00
C ILE A 49 -11.42 11.44 -3.94
N SER A 50 -10.19 11.48 -4.44
CA SER A 50 -9.35 12.68 -4.40
C SER A 50 -8.59 12.88 -5.71
N ASN A 51 -8.52 14.12 -6.18
CA ASN A 51 -7.73 14.48 -7.37
C ASN A 51 -6.21 14.44 -7.13
N LYS A 52 -5.78 14.27 -5.88
CA LYS A 52 -4.37 14.08 -5.52
C LYS A 52 -3.91 12.64 -5.67
N LEU A 53 -4.83 11.70 -5.93
CA LEU A 53 -4.51 10.30 -6.11
C LEU A 53 -4.49 9.95 -7.59
N LYS A 54 -3.39 9.37 -8.04
CA LYS A 54 -3.19 8.91 -9.42
C LYS A 54 -3.02 7.40 -9.43
N VAL A 55 -3.59 6.74 -10.44
CA VAL A 55 -3.50 5.29 -10.59
C VAL A 55 -2.80 4.94 -11.90
N ASP A 56 -1.85 4.03 -11.80
CA ASP A 56 -1.29 3.32 -12.95
C ASP A 56 -1.64 1.83 -12.82
N VAL A 57 -2.23 1.27 -13.87
CA VAL A 57 -2.53 -0.16 -13.93
C VAL A 57 -1.53 -0.81 -14.87
N TYR A 58 -0.81 -1.81 -14.37
CA TYR A 58 0.16 -2.57 -15.14
C TYR A 58 -0.28 -4.04 -15.24
N ASP A 59 0.01 -4.65 -16.38
CA ASP A 59 -0.13 -6.09 -16.55
C ASP A 59 1.21 -6.75 -16.21
N PHE A 60 1.20 -7.72 -15.31
CA PHE A 60 2.42 -8.37 -14.81
C PHE A 60 3.23 -9.05 -15.92
N VAL A 61 2.55 -9.55 -16.96
CA VAL A 61 3.21 -10.23 -18.07
C VAL A 61 3.62 -9.25 -19.15
N LYS A 62 2.68 -8.36 -19.57
CA LYS A 62 2.91 -7.40 -20.67
C LYS A 62 3.88 -6.30 -20.26
N ASP A 63 3.82 -5.87 -18.99
CA ASP A 63 4.68 -4.83 -18.43
C ASP A 63 5.76 -5.42 -17.52
N ALA A 64 6.37 -6.52 -17.95
CA ALA A 64 7.36 -7.27 -17.16
C ALA A 64 8.55 -6.39 -16.72
N ASN A 65 8.95 -5.42 -17.54
CA ASN A 65 10.00 -4.46 -17.19
C ASN A 65 9.61 -3.57 -16.00
N LYS A 66 8.34 -3.19 -15.91
CA LYS A 66 7.81 -2.45 -14.76
C LYS A 66 7.74 -3.32 -13.51
N ALA A 67 7.32 -4.57 -13.65
CA ALA A 67 7.31 -5.52 -12.55
C ALA A 67 8.72 -5.71 -11.98
N GLU A 68 9.72 -5.83 -12.84
CA GLU A 68 11.13 -5.94 -12.43
C GLU A 68 11.61 -4.66 -11.75
N GLU A 69 11.32 -3.51 -12.33
CA GLU A 69 11.68 -2.20 -11.76
C GLU A 69 11.15 -2.02 -10.32
N TYR A 70 9.91 -2.41 -10.08
CA TYR A 70 9.28 -2.33 -8.76
C TYR A 70 9.53 -3.55 -7.86
N GLY A 71 10.22 -4.56 -8.36
CA GLY A 71 10.51 -5.78 -7.61
C GLY A 71 9.28 -6.62 -7.31
N ILE A 72 8.30 -6.63 -8.22
CA ILE A 72 7.04 -7.38 -8.06
C ILE A 72 7.22 -8.79 -8.58
N ASP A 73 6.89 -9.77 -7.74
CA ASP A 73 7.03 -11.20 -8.06
C ASP A 73 5.71 -11.98 -8.03
N LYS A 74 4.61 -11.34 -7.67
CA LYS A 74 3.27 -11.95 -7.63
C LYS A 74 2.19 -10.90 -7.78
N VAL A 75 1.00 -11.32 -8.15
CA VAL A 75 -0.17 -10.45 -8.37
C VAL A 75 -1.41 -10.99 -7.64
N PRO A 76 -2.33 -10.11 -7.22
CA PRO A 76 -2.30 -8.66 -7.37
C PRO A 76 -1.29 -8.00 -6.43
N ALA A 77 -0.69 -6.92 -6.90
CA ALA A 77 0.21 -6.11 -6.07
C ALA A 77 -0.16 -4.63 -6.19
N ILE A 78 -0.10 -3.93 -5.07
CA ILE A 78 -0.36 -2.50 -4.99
C ILE A 78 0.85 -1.82 -4.37
N ILE A 79 1.32 -0.75 -5.01
CA ILE A 79 2.44 0.05 -4.52
C ILE A 79 1.94 1.46 -4.25
N VAL A 80 2.24 1.98 -3.08
CA VAL A 80 1.91 3.35 -2.69
C VAL A 80 3.18 4.19 -2.72
N SER A 81 3.19 5.22 -3.56
CA SER A 81 4.33 6.13 -3.73
C SER A 81 3.88 7.57 -3.55
N GLY A 82 4.75 8.39 -2.97
CA GLY A 82 4.57 9.83 -2.88
C GLY A 82 5.61 10.53 -3.75
N LYS A 83 6.29 11.53 -3.20
CA LYS A 83 7.41 12.20 -3.88
C LYS A 83 8.59 11.25 -4.15
N LYS A 84 8.64 10.14 -3.44
CA LYS A 84 9.62 9.07 -3.65
C LYS A 84 8.95 7.70 -3.47
N PRO A 85 9.60 6.60 -3.95
CA PRO A 85 9.09 5.25 -3.77
C PRO A 85 9.42 4.75 -2.35
N TYR A 86 8.47 4.83 -1.44
CA TYR A 86 8.67 4.52 -0.02
C TYR A 86 8.83 3.02 0.31
N GLY A 87 8.73 2.13 -0.65
CA GLY A 87 8.83 0.69 -0.35
C GLY A 87 7.59 0.11 0.35
N ILE A 88 6.45 0.72 0.16
CA ILE A 88 5.16 0.25 0.68
C ILE A 88 4.49 -0.62 -0.38
N ARG A 89 4.30 -1.91 -0.07
CA ARG A 89 3.66 -2.83 -1.01
C ARG A 89 2.58 -3.65 -0.32
N PHE A 90 1.51 -3.90 -1.06
CA PHE A 90 0.44 -4.81 -0.67
C PHE A 90 0.36 -5.92 -1.70
N TYR A 91 0.56 -7.15 -1.27
CA TYR A 91 0.31 -8.34 -2.07
C TYR A 91 -1.04 -8.93 -1.65
N GLY A 92 -2.02 -8.79 -2.52
CA GLY A 92 -3.41 -9.12 -2.24
C GLY A 92 -4.27 -7.88 -2.07
N VAL A 93 -5.57 -8.09 -1.92
CA VAL A 93 -6.56 -7.01 -1.76
C VAL A 93 -6.53 -6.51 -0.32
N PRO A 94 -6.24 -5.21 -0.07
CA PRO A 94 -6.27 -4.65 1.28
C PRO A 94 -7.73 -4.38 1.71
N ALA A 95 -8.47 -5.45 1.97
CA ALA A 95 -9.87 -5.44 2.36
C ALA A 95 -10.04 -5.76 3.85
N GLY A 96 -11.26 -5.63 4.36
CA GLY A 96 -11.57 -5.89 5.75
C GLY A 96 -10.75 -5.00 6.67
N TYR A 97 -10.13 -5.56 7.69
CA TYR A 97 -9.29 -4.81 8.62
C TYR A 97 -8.05 -4.19 7.96
N GLU A 98 -7.55 -4.75 6.86
CA GLU A 98 -6.38 -4.23 6.17
C GLU A 98 -6.66 -2.97 5.33
N PHE A 99 -7.91 -2.58 5.15
CA PHE A 99 -8.26 -1.35 4.44
C PHE A 99 -7.74 -0.10 5.16
N LYS A 100 -7.75 -0.10 6.48
CA LYS A 100 -7.25 1.04 7.26
C LYS A 100 -5.75 1.30 7.06
N PRO A 101 -4.84 0.31 7.16
CA PRO A 101 -3.44 0.55 6.82
C PRO A 101 -3.25 1.09 5.41
N PHE A 102 -4.05 0.64 4.43
CA PHE A 102 -3.97 1.12 3.07
C PHE A 102 -4.28 2.62 2.97
N THR A 103 -5.36 3.08 3.58
CA THR A 103 -5.71 4.50 3.57
C THR A 103 -4.74 5.35 4.41
N ASP A 104 -4.26 4.84 5.53
CA ASP A 104 -3.24 5.50 6.34
C ASP A 104 -1.92 5.65 5.58
N ASP A 105 -1.52 4.63 4.82
CA ASP A 105 -0.30 4.68 3.98
C ASP A 105 -0.41 5.73 2.88
N ILE A 106 -1.58 5.89 2.28
CA ILE A 106 -1.83 6.96 1.30
C ILE A 106 -1.58 8.32 1.93
N ILE A 107 -2.10 8.55 3.13
CA ILE A 107 -1.91 9.80 3.87
C ILE A 107 -0.44 10.01 4.20
N ASN A 108 0.22 9.00 4.73
CA ASN A 108 1.64 9.07 5.09
C ASN A 108 2.53 9.33 3.87
N ALA A 109 2.26 8.67 2.75
CA ALA A 109 2.98 8.90 1.50
C ALA A 109 2.78 10.32 0.97
N SER A 110 1.55 10.85 1.08
CA SER A 110 1.24 12.23 0.69
C SER A 110 2.00 13.24 1.53
N ARG A 111 2.13 12.99 2.82
CA ARG A 111 2.79 13.90 3.77
C ARG A 111 4.30 13.69 3.86
N GLY A 112 4.80 12.55 3.41
CA GLY A 112 6.21 12.19 3.49
C GLY A 112 6.72 11.94 4.91
N THR A 113 5.82 11.66 5.85
CA THR A 113 6.13 11.41 7.25
C THR A 113 5.05 10.54 7.89
N THR A 114 5.31 10.08 9.10
CA THR A 114 4.42 9.22 9.87
C THR A 114 4.17 9.79 11.26
N THR A 115 3.29 9.14 12.01
CA THR A 115 3.02 9.47 13.41
C THR A 115 3.92 8.73 14.40
N LEU A 116 4.97 8.06 13.92
CA LEU A 116 5.97 7.43 14.79
C LEU A 116 6.63 8.48 15.70
N SER A 117 7.01 8.05 16.92
CA SER A 117 7.70 8.94 17.83
C SER A 117 9.05 9.40 17.26
N GLU A 118 9.51 10.58 17.67
CA GLU A 118 10.82 11.07 17.27
C GLU A 118 11.95 10.11 17.67
N ALA A 119 11.84 9.46 18.82
CA ALA A 119 12.80 8.45 19.24
C ALA A 119 12.88 7.27 18.28
N THR A 120 11.72 6.78 17.81
CA THR A 120 11.67 5.70 16.82
C THR A 120 12.25 6.15 15.48
N LYS A 121 11.89 7.35 15.03
CA LYS A 121 12.43 7.91 13.78
C LYS A 121 13.95 8.02 13.81
N GLU A 122 14.51 8.47 14.93
CA GLU A 122 15.97 8.55 15.11
C GLU A 122 16.64 7.17 15.04
N ARG A 123 16.02 6.16 15.64
CA ARG A 123 16.54 4.79 15.56
C ARG A 123 16.49 4.24 14.14
N LEU A 124 15.46 4.57 13.37
CA LEU A 124 15.34 4.16 11.97
C LEU A 124 16.43 4.77 11.10
N LYS A 125 16.91 5.97 11.40
CA LYS A 125 18.03 6.62 10.69
C LYS A 125 19.34 5.86 10.82
N ALA A 126 19.49 5.04 11.86
CA ALA A 126 20.68 4.22 12.06
C ALA A 126 20.73 2.98 11.17
N ILE A 127 19.65 2.65 10.49
CA ILE A 127 19.60 1.53 9.54
C ILE A 127 20.41 1.90 8.29
N ASP A 128 21.44 1.13 8.00
CA ASP A 128 22.38 1.38 6.90
C ASP A 128 22.46 0.22 5.89
N LYS A 129 21.61 -0.78 6.06
CA LYS A 129 21.54 -1.96 5.19
C LYS A 129 20.09 -2.22 4.79
N PRO A 130 19.86 -2.81 3.60
CA PRO A 130 18.52 -3.18 3.17
C PRO A 130 17.83 -4.10 4.17
N VAL A 131 16.59 -3.78 4.53
CA VAL A 131 15.72 -4.57 5.38
C VAL A 131 14.42 -4.82 4.63
N HIS A 132 14.00 -6.08 4.56
CA HIS A 132 12.75 -6.48 3.95
C HIS A 132 11.83 -7.06 5.03
N ILE A 133 10.72 -6.38 5.29
CA ILE A 133 9.71 -6.82 6.25
C ILE A 133 8.52 -7.38 5.46
N GLN A 134 8.09 -8.57 5.84
CA GLN A 134 6.87 -9.18 5.28
C GLN A 134 5.89 -9.44 6.42
N VAL A 135 4.69 -8.89 6.32
CA VAL A 135 3.61 -9.08 7.28
C VAL A 135 2.55 -9.96 6.64
N PHE A 136 2.41 -11.17 7.15
CA PHE A 136 1.44 -12.14 6.64
C PHE A 136 0.12 -11.97 7.39
N VAL A 137 -0.95 -11.69 6.65
CA VAL A 137 -2.23 -11.27 7.22
C VAL A 137 -3.41 -12.04 6.64
N THR A 138 -4.55 -11.96 7.33
CA THR A 138 -5.86 -12.28 6.78
C THR A 138 -6.80 -11.09 6.97
N PRO A 139 -7.84 -10.91 6.10
CA PRO A 139 -8.76 -9.77 6.21
C PRO A 139 -9.54 -9.70 7.52
N THR A 140 -9.68 -10.83 8.20
CA THR A 140 -10.45 -10.96 9.45
C THR A 140 -9.60 -10.95 10.72
N CYS A 141 -8.30 -10.79 10.60
CA CYS A 141 -7.39 -10.72 11.73
C CYS A 141 -7.40 -9.31 12.35
N PRO A 142 -7.86 -9.13 13.60
CA PRO A 142 -7.98 -7.80 14.19
C PRO A 142 -6.64 -7.17 14.61
N TYR A 143 -5.59 -7.97 14.75
CA TYR A 143 -4.25 -7.50 15.15
C TYR A 143 -3.32 -7.24 13.96
N CYS A 144 -3.63 -7.82 12.80
CA CYS A 144 -2.79 -7.71 11.60
C CYS A 144 -2.64 -6.25 11.11
N PRO A 145 -3.68 -5.40 11.12
CA PRO A 145 -3.55 -4.02 10.64
C PRO A 145 -2.50 -3.20 11.41
N SER A 146 -2.36 -3.44 12.70
CA SER A 146 -1.34 -2.75 13.50
C SER A 146 0.07 -3.13 13.07
N ALA A 147 0.31 -4.40 12.77
CA ALA A 147 1.61 -4.88 12.28
C ALA A 147 1.91 -4.33 10.88
N THR A 148 0.94 -4.40 9.97
CA THR A 148 1.06 -3.86 8.62
C THR A 148 1.34 -2.36 8.65
N GLY A 149 0.55 -1.61 9.41
CA GLY A 149 0.70 -0.17 9.54
C GLY A 149 2.06 0.23 10.08
N LEU A 150 2.55 -0.47 11.10
CA LEU A 150 3.86 -0.21 11.69
C LEU A 150 5.00 -0.50 10.70
N ALA A 151 4.96 -1.64 10.04
CA ALA A 151 5.97 -2.00 9.05
C ALA A 151 6.02 -1.01 7.88
N HIS A 152 4.87 -0.57 7.39
CA HIS A 152 4.79 0.43 6.33
C HIS A 152 5.26 1.81 6.79
N GLN A 153 5.00 2.21 8.02
CA GLN A 153 5.55 3.45 8.57
C GLN A 153 7.08 3.41 8.63
N PHE A 154 7.66 2.27 8.97
CA PHE A 154 9.13 2.10 8.91
C PHE A 154 9.65 2.34 7.49
N ALA A 155 8.96 1.84 6.48
CA ALA A 155 9.33 2.04 5.08
C ALA A 155 9.21 3.50 4.63
N VAL A 156 8.27 4.27 5.18
CA VAL A 156 8.18 5.71 4.92
C VAL A 156 9.36 6.46 5.52
N GLU A 157 9.78 6.10 6.74
CA GLU A 157 10.80 6.82 7.49
C GLU A 157 12.24 6.38 7.16
N SER A 158 12.43 5.23 6.50
CA SER A 158 13.75 4.73 6.12
C SER A 158 13.79 4.24 4.69
N ASP A 159 14.70 4.77 3.89
CA ASP A 159 14.90 4.34 2.50
C ASP A 159 15.48 2.92 2.39
N PHE A 160 16.01 2.38 3.48
CA PHE A 160 16.55 1.02 3.53
C PHE A 160 15.49 -0.05 3.82
N VAL A 161 14.27 0.36 4.22
CA VAL A 161 13.22 -0.56 4.59
C VAL A 161 12.21 -0.70 3.45
N LYS A 162 11.96 -1.95 3.04
CA LYS A 162 10.83 -2.34 2.20
C LYS A 162 9.90 -3.19 3.05
N SER A 163 8.61 -2.90 3.01
CA SER A 163 7.61 -3.60 3.81
C SER A 163 6.46 -4.05 2.94
N ASP A 164 6.16 -5.34 3.01
CA ASP A 164 5.09 -5.99 2.26
C ASP A 164 4.00 -6.48 3.21
N MET A 165 2.76 -6.14 2.91
CA MET A 165 1.61 -6.89 3.41
C MET A 165 1.38 -8.06 2.46
N VAL A 166 1.22 -9.26 2.98
CA VAL A 166 0.93 -10.47 2.19
C VAL A 166 -0.35 -11.11 2.71
N GLU A 167 -1.41 -11.12 1.90
CA GLU A 167 -2.68 -11.72 2.24
C GLU A 167 -2.61 -13.23 1.97
N VAL A 168 -2.52 -14.03 3.04
CA VAL A 168 -2.16 -15.45 2.93
C VAL A 168 -3.23 -16.34 2.31
N THR A 169 -4.49 -15.91 2.27
CA THR A 169 -5.53 -16.67 1.58
C THR A 169 -5.43 -16.55 0.05
N GLU A 170 -4.81 -15.46 -0.43
CA GLU A 170 -4.51 -15.27 -1.85
C GLU A 170 -3.15 -15.90 -2.22
N PHE A 171 -2.22 -15.98 -1.27
CA PHE A 171 -0.87 -16.52 -1.46
C PHE A 171 -0.56 -17.58 -0.39
N PRO A 172 -1.09 -18.81 -0.54
CA PRO A 172 -0.97 -19.83 0.50
C PRO A 172 0.41 -20.51 0.61
N HIS A 173 1.41 -20.09 -0.16
CA HIS A 173 2.75 -20.73 -0.21
C HIS A 173 3.88 -19.80 0.20
#